data_a4240734a5bb4adeb901a0c9bd710f02
#
_entry.id   a4240734a5bb4adeb901a0c9bd710f02
#
_cell.length_a   1.000
_cell.length_b   1.000
_cell.length_c   1.000
_cell.angle_alpha   90.00
_cell.angle_beta   90.00
_cell.angle_gamma   90.00
#
_symmetry.space_group_name_H-M   'P 1'
#
loop_
_entity.id
_entity.type
_entity.pdbx_description
1 polymer ?
#
loop_
_entity_poly.entity_id
_entity_poly.type
_entity_poly.pdbx_seq_one_letter_code
_entity_poly.pdbx_strand_id
1 'polypeptide(L)' 'MNEVLAMRFTGVKVFSATKAREREELGESISRWLQANSDLEIVDRVVAQSSDNEFHCLTIVLFYRQAVP' A
#
# COMPACT_ATOMS: atom_id res chain seq x y z
N MET A 1 14.51 -5.56 -9.74
CA MET A 1 13.34 -6.28 -9.22
C MET A 1 13.36 -7.71 -9.70
N ASN A 2 12.97 -8.62 -8.85
CA ASN A 2 12.94 -10.04 -9.16
C ASN A 2 11.82 -10.34 -10.16
N GLU A 3 12.14 -11.05 -11.24
CA GLU A 3 11.16 -11.41 -12.27
C GLU A 3 10.02 -12.25 -11.71
N VAL A 4 10.32 -13.15 -10.76
CA VAL A 4 9.31 -13.98 -10.13
C VAL A 4 8.29 -13.10 -9.39
N LEU A 5 8.76 -12.09 -8.67
CA LEU A 5 7.88 -11.17 -7.98
C LEU A 5 7.05 -10.38 -8.98
N ALA A 6 7.65 -9.90 -10.07
CA ALA A 6 6.95 -9.13 -11.09
C ALA A 6 5.80 -9.91 -11.73
N MET A 7 5.93 -11.24 -11.80
CA MET A 7 4.89 -12.12 -12.37
C MET A 7 3.80 -12.48 -11.36
N ARG A 8 3.98 -12.15 -10.08
CA ARG A 8 3.07 -12.57 -9.02
C ARG A 8 1.98 -11.55 -8.70
N PHE A 9 2.05 -10.38 -9.25
CA PHE A 9 1.03 -9.38 -8.99
C PHE A 9 0.55 -8.76 -10.30
N THR A 10 -0.69 -8.25 -10.27
CA THR A 10 -1.33 -7.63 -11.43
C THR A 10 -1.60 -6.16 -11.22
N GLY A 11 -1.43 -5.66 -10.01
CA GLY A 11 -1.64 -4.25 -9.74
C GLY A 11 -1.01 -3.81 -8.44
N VAL A 12 -1.00 -2.51 -8.25
CA VAL A 12 -0.50 -1.90 -7.02
C VAL A 12 -1.48 -0.84 -6.55
N LYS A 13 -1.57 -0.70 -5.23
CA LYS A 13 -2.32 0.37 -4.59
C LYS A 13 -1.36 1.15 -3.71
N VAL A 14 -1.32 2.46 -3.90
CA VAL A 14 -0.41 3.34 -3.16
C VAL A 14 -1.21 4.19 -2.20
N PHE A 15 -0.77 4.20 -0.95
CA PHE A 15 -1.29 5.10 0.08
C PHE A 15 -0.15 5.99 0.54
N SER A 16 -0.42 7.28 0.66
CA SER A 16 0.59 8.18 1.23
C SER A 16 -0.08 9.22 2.10
N ALA A 17 0.66 9.66 3.09
CA ALA A 17 0.20 10.65 4.03
C ALA A 17 1.36 11.52 4.45
N THR A 18 1.12 12.82 4.53
CA THR A 18 2.15 13.80 4.88
C THR A 18 1.87 14.44 6.23
N LYS A 19 0.65 14.88 6.45
CA LYS A 19 0.26 15.51 7.70
C LYS A 19 0.10 14.46 8.80
N ALA A 20 0.37 14.85 10.04
CA ALA A 20 0.28 13.95 11.18
C ALA A 20 -1.10 13.28 11.27
N ARG A 21 -2.16 14.06 11.06
CA ARG A 21 -3.51 13.54 11.10
C ARG A 21 -3.76 12.50 10.01
N GLU A 22 -3.25 12.76 8.82
CA GLU A 22 -3.37 11.82 7.70
C GLU A 22 -2.65 10.51 8.02
N ARG A 23 -1.47 10.61 8.66
CA ARG A 23 -0.72 9.42 9.04
C ARG A 23 -1.46 8.60 10.08
N GLU A 24 -2.12 9.25 11.02
CA GLU A 24 -2.91 8.57 12.05
C GLU A 24 -4.10 7.83 11.43
N GLU A 25 -4.68 8.39 10.38
CA GLU A 25 -5.85 7.82 9.72
C GLU A 25 -5.49 6.81 8.63
N LEU A 26 -4.21 6.68 8.32
CA LEU A 26 -3.76 5.87 7.19
C LEU A 26 -4.14 4.40 7.36
N GLY A 27 -3.99 3.87 8.56
CA GLY A 27 -4.35 2.48 8.84
C GLY A 27 -5.81 2.18 8.57
N GLU A 28 -6.70 3.09 8.95
CA GLU A 28 -8.12 2.92 8.69
C GLU A 28 -8.43 2.99 7.19
N SER A 29 -7.76 3.88 6.48
CA SER A 29 -7.93 3.98 5.03
C SER A 29 -7.54 2.69 4.34
N ILE A 30 -6.41 2.12 4.74
CA ILE A 30 -5.94 0.86 4.19
C ILE A 30 -6.91 -0.26 4.52
N SER A 31 -7.37 -0.33 5.77
CA SER A 31 -8.29 -1.38 6.21
C SER A 31 -9.61 -1.32 5.44
N ARG A 32 -10.14 -0.12 5.23
CA ARG A 32 -11.36 0.05 4.45
C ARG A 32 -11.17 -0.40 3.00
N TRP A 33 -10.03 -0.05 2.42
CA TRP A 33 -9.74 -0.47 1.06
C TRP A 33 -9.64 -1.99 0.95
N LEU A 34 -8.97 -2.63 1.90
CA LEU A 34 -8.85 -4.09 1.92
C LEU A 34 -10.21 -4.76 2.05
N GLN A 35 -11.09 -4.22 2.89
CA GLN A 35 -12.44 -4.75 3.05
C GLN A 35 -13.27 -4.59 1.78
N ALA A 36 -13.13 -3.45 1.11
CA ALA A 36 -13.85 -3.18 -0.11
C ALA A 36 -13.35 -4.01 -1.29
N ASN A 37 -12.14 -4.54 -1.19
CA ASN A 37 -11.50 -5.31 -2.25
C ASN A 37 -11.09 -6.70 -1.76
N SER A 38 -12.01 -7.36 -1.07
CA SER A 38 -11.73 -8.66 -0.44
C SER A 38 -11.46 -9.78 -1.44
N ASP A 39 -11.76 -9.54 -2.71
CA ASP A 39 -11.46 -10.46 -3.80
C ASP A 39 -10.00 -10.40 -4.25
N LEU A 40 -9.25 -9.44 -3.74
CA LEU A 40 -7.84 -9.29 -4.08
C LEU A 40 -6.96 -9.98 -3.04
N GLU A 41 -5.87 -10.56 -3.50
CA GLU A 41 -4.85 -11.14 -2.65
C GLU A 41 -3.66 -10.20 -2.61
N ILE A 42 -3.25 -9.80 -1.41
CA ILE A 42 -2.07 -8.96 -1.24
C ILE A 42 -0.85 -9.88 -1.19
N VAL A 43 0.04 -9.71 -2.16
CA VAL A 43 1.19 -10.61 -2.29
C VAL A 43 2.47 -9.99 -1.77
N ASP A 44 2.52 -8.68 -1.61
CA ASP A 44 3.70 -8.01 -1.05
C ASP A 44 3.33 -6.60 -0.63
N ARG A 45 4.20 -5.98 0.14
CA ARG A 45 4.04 -4.60 0.55
C ARG A 45 5.40 -3.93 0.69
N VAL A 46 5.42 -2.64 0.44
CA VAL A 46 6.62 -1.82 0.66
C VAL A 46 6.19 -0.60 1.47
N VAL A 47 6.94 -0.32 2.51
CA VAL A 47 6.73 0.86 3.34
C VAL A 47 7.94 1.75 3.20
N ALA A 48 7.72 2.99 2.80
CA ALA A 48 8.78 3.96 2.62
C ALA A 48 8.43 5.21 3.42
N GLN A 49 9.44 5.81 3.99
CA GLN A 49 9.29 7.07 4.72
C GLN A 49 10.36 8.02 4.24
N SER A 50 9.94 9.24 3.94
CA SER A 50 10.86 10.31 3.62
C SER A 50 10.51 11.52 4.49
N SER A 51 11.52 12.29 4.84
CA SER A 51 11.31 13.50 5.61
C SER A 51 12.35 14.53 5.22
N ASP A 52 11.91 15.78 5.26
CA ASP A 52 12.80 16.92 5.10
C ASP A 52 12.55 17.87 6.28
N ASN A 53 12.97 19.12 6.14
CA ASN A 53 12.86 20.08 7.23
C ASN A 53 11.42 20.42 7.61
N GLU A 54 10.47 20.22 6.69
CA GLU A 54 9.09 20.65 6.87
C GLU A 54 8.09 19.51 6.85
N PHE A 55 8.38 18.44 6.11
CA PHE A 55 7.40 17.41 5.83
C PHE A 55 7.94 16.02 6.11
N HIS A 56 7.06 15.17 6.58
CA HIS A 56 7.30 13.74 6.74
C HIS A 56 6.27 13.01 5.90
N CYS A 57 6.72 12.26 4.92
CA CYS A 57 5.83 11.51 4.05
C CYS A 57 5.96 10.02 4.31
N LEU A 58 4.84 9.39 4.60
CA LEU A 58 4.76 7.95 4.75
C LEU A 58 4.02 7.39 3.54
N THR A 59 4.64 6.42 2.87
CA THR A 59 4.05 5.79 1.70
C THR A 59 4.01 4.29 1.91
N ILE A 60 2.85 3.70 1.64
CA ILE A 60 2.66 2.26 1.72
C ILE A 60 2.16 1.80 0.36
N VAL A 61 2.87 0.86 -0.24
CA VAL A 61 2.51 0.27 -1.53
C VAL A 61 2.08 -1.17 -1.29
N LEU A 62 0.90 -1.50 -1.75
CA LEU A 62 0.39 -2.86 -1.70
C LEU A 62 0.41 -3.44 -3.12
N PHE A 63 1.04 -4.59 -3.25
CA PHE A 63 1.05 -5.34 -4.51
C PHE A 63 -0.02 -6.42 -4.41
N TYR A 64 -0.91 -6.48 -5.38
CA TYR A 64 -2.04 -7.39 -5.32
C TYR A 64 -2.23 -8.14 -6.62
N ARG A 65 -3.01 -9.19 -6.54
CA ARG A 65 -3.48 -9.95 -7.70
C ARG A 65 -4.91 -10.42 -7.41
N GLN A 66 -5.61 -10.79 -8.48
CA GLN A 66 -6.91 -11.40 -8.33
C GLN A 66 -6.77 -12.74 -7.63
N ALA A 67 -7.59 -12.96 -6.61
CA ALA A 67 -7.62 -14.26 -5.98
C ALA A 67 -8.18 -15.26 -6.98
N VAL A 68 -7.51 -16.40 -7.09
CA VAL A 68 -7.97 -17.49 -7.99
C VAL A 68 -9.05 -18.26 -7.27
N PRO A 69 -10.22 -18.47 -7.92
CA PRO A 69 -11.30 -19.23 -7.30
C PRO A 69 -10.91 -20.70 -7.07
#